data_bd9f83c9bd8bd40eeba87e0ba5f15d04
#
_entry.id   bd9f83c9bd8bd40eeba87e0ba5f15d04
#
_cell.length_a   1.000
_cell.length_b   1.000
_cell.length_c   1.000
_cell.angle_alpha   90.00
_cell.angle_beta   90.00
_cell.angle_gamma   90.00
#
_symmetry.space_group_name_H-M   'P 1'
#
loop_
_entity.id
_entity.type
_entity.pdbx_description
1 polymer ?
#
loop_
_entity_poly.entity_id
_entity_poly.type
_entity_poly.pdbx_seq_one_letter_code
_entity_poly.pdbx_strand_id
1 'polypeptide(L)'
;MVTFNFIEFGENLGTRPLGKRVREDLLPMIEQNDCVVLDFTGVNVVSNSFADECIAKLLLSMSLADLKSRTTFRGLNPIASESVLTALQRRHLTMV
;
A
#
# COMPACT_ATOMS: atom_id res chain seq x y z
N MET A 1 1.98 -13.69 -11.47
CA MET A 1 1.64 -13.02 -10.19
C MET A 1 2.88 -12.94 -9.33
N VAL A 2 3.18 -11.78 -8.79
CA VAL A 2 4.32 -11.58 -7.91
C VAL A 2 3.82 -11.10 -6.55
N THR A 3 4.63 -11.32 -5.50
CA THR A 3 4.28 -10.93 -4.14
C THR A 3 5.28 -9.91 -3.61
N PHE A 4 4.75 -8.84 -3.02
CA PHE A 4 5.54 -7.83 -2.33
C PHE A 4 5.35 -8.03 -0.83
N ASN A 5 6.43 -8.40 -0.13
CA ASN A 5 6.36 -8.77 1.29
C ASN A 5 6.73 -7.58 2.17
N PHE A 6 5.72 -6.96 2.78
CA PHE A 6 5.92 -5.77 3.61
C PHE A 6 6.69 -6.06 4.90
N ILE A 7 6.63 -7.31 5.39
CA ILE A 7 7.38 -7.71 6.60
C ILE A 7 8.89 -7.52 6.44
N GLU A 8 9.41 -7.52 5.23
CA GLU A 8 10.83 -7.28 4.98
C GLU A 8 11.27 -5.89 5.44
N PHE A 9 10.33 -4.95 5.57
CA PHE A 9 10.60 -3.58 6.02
C PHE A 9 10.34 -3.40 7.52
N GLY A 10 9.87 -4.44 8.21
CA GLY A 10 9.64 -4.43 9.64
C GLY A 10 8.22 -4.79 10.03
N GLU A 11 8.01 -5.03 11.33
CA GLU A 11 6.70 -5.36 11.87
C GLU A 11 5.83 -4.11 12.12
N ASN A 12 6.48 -2.96 12.25
CA ASN A 12 5.82 -1.69 12.56
C ASN A 12 6.11 -0.68 11.46
N LEU A 13 5.15 -0.50 10.57
CA LEU A 13 5.28 0.41 9.43
C LEU A 13 4.61 1.74 9.80
N GLY A 14 5.38 2.66 10.39
CA GLY A 14 4.82 3.78 11.13
C GLY A 14 5.13 5.18 10.61
N THR A 15 6.04 5.36 9.65
CA THR A 15 6.49 6.70 9.27
C THR A 15 6.33 7.00 7.79
N ARG A 16 6.21 8.29 7.44
CA ARG A 16 6.16 8.74 6.06
C ARG A 16 7.48 8.49 5.31
N PRO A 17 8.67 8.75 5.89
CA PRO A 17 9.92 8.43 5.18
C PRO A 17 10.03 6.96 4.80
N LEU A 18 9.61 6.05 5.68
CA LEU A 18 9.59 4.63 5.37
C LEU A 18 8.56 4.33 4.29
N GLY A 19 7.37 4.93 4.38
CA GLY A 19 6.33 4.77 3.37
C GLY A 19 6.77 5.17 1.99
N LYS A 20 7.47 6.30 1.88
CA LYS A 20 8.03 6.77 0.62
C LYS A 20 9.05 5.79 0.05
N ARG A 21 9.96 5.30 0.88
CA ARG A 21 10.97 4.33 0.46
C ARG A 21 10.33 3.04 -0.05
N VAL A 22 9.35 2.52 0.69
CA VAL A 22 8.66 1.29 0.29
C VAL A 22 7.91 1.51 -1.02
N ARG A 23 7.26 2.66 -1.19
CA ARG A 23 6.56 3.00 -2.44
C ARG A 23 7.53 3.04 -3.63
N GLU A 24 8.74 3.55 -3.43
CA GLU A 24 9.74 3.61 -4.49
C GLU A 24 10.13 2.22 -5.01
N ASP A 25 10.04 1.20 -4.16
CA ASP A 25 10.26 -0.18 -4.56
C ASP A 25 8.98 -0.82 -5.13
N LEU A 26 7.83 -0.49 -4.56
CA LEU A 26 6.55 -1.09 -4.91
C LEU A 26 6.00 -0.62 -6.26
N LEU A 27 6.08 0.67 -6.53
CA LEU A 27 5.47 1.25 -7.74
C LEU A 27 6.01 0.63 -9.03
N PRO A 28 7.34 0.48 -9.22
CA PRO A 28 7.85 -0.17 -10.42
C PRO A 28 7.36 -1.62 -10.55
N MET A 29 7.21 -2.34 -9.44
CA MET A 29 6.72 -3.70 -9.46
C MET A 29 5.28 -3.77 -9.96
N ILE A 30 4.42 -2.85 -9.51
CA ILE A 30 3.03 -2.77 -9.97
C ILE A 30 2.99 -2.42 -11.46
N GLU A 31 3.82 -1.47 -11.90
CA GLU A 31 3.85 -1.05 -13.29
C GLU A 31 4.33 -2.13 -14.24
N GLN A 32 5.19 -3.03 -13.78
CA GLN A 32 5.81 -4.07 -14.61
C GLN A 32 5.09 -5.41 -14.57
N ASN A 33 4.05 -5.55 -13.75
CA ASN A 33 3.35 -6.82 -13.57
C ASN A 33 1.84 -6.62 -13.66
N ASP A 34 1.15 -7.63 -14.17
CA ASP A 34 -0.32 -7.58 -14.29
C ASP A 34 -1.01 -7.67 -12.93
N CYS A 35 -0.41 -8.40 -11.98
CA CYS A 35 -0.98 -8.54 -10.65
C CYS A 35 0.12 -8.69 -9.60
N VAL A 36 0.03 -7.89 -8.55
CA VAL A 36 0.95 -7.91 -7.41
C VAL A 36 0.15 -8.19 -6.13
N VAL A 37 0.56 -9.18 -5.37
CA VAL A 37 0.02 -9.42 -4.04
C VAL A 37 0.75 -8.55 -3.04
N LEU A 38 0.03 -7.66 -2.36
CA LEU A 38 0.56 -6.83 -1.29
C LEU A 38 0.40 -7.58 0.02
N ASP A 39 1.45 -8.30 0.42
CA ASP A 39 1.39 -9.22 1.55
C ASP A 39 1.91 -8.57 2.82
N PHE A 40 1.01 -8.39 3.79
CA PHE A 40 1.30 -7.82 5.10
C PHE A 40 1.38 -8.87 6.21
N THR A 41 1.46 -10.16 5.86
CA THR A 41 1.56 -11.22 6.86
C THR A 41 2.75 -10.97 7.78
N GLY A 42 2.51 -10.99 9.12
CA GLY A 42 3.52 -10.71 10.13
C GLY A 42 3.65 -9.24 10.51
N VAL A 43 3.08 -8.32 9.75
CA VAL A 43 3.09 -6.89 10.07
C VAL A 43 2.04 -6.59 11.14
N ASN A 44 2.46 -6.01 12.27
CA ASN A 44 1.58 -5.68 13.39
C ASN A 44 0.93 -4.32 13.25
N VAL A 45 1.69 -3.31 12.82
CA VAL A 45 1.22 -1.92 12.76
C VAL A 45 1.44 -1.36 11.36
N VAL A 46 0.37 -0.77 10.82
CA VAL A 46 0.42 0.09 9.64
C VAL A 46 -0.23 1.41 10.05
N SER A 47 0.57 2.45 10.25
CA SER A 47 0.03 3.75 10.64
C SER A 47 -0.72 4.42 9.50
N ASN A 48 -1.56 5.39 9.83
CA ASN A 48 -2.23 6.21 8.81
C ASN A 48 -1.22 6.95 7.94
N SER A 49 -0.14 7.44 8.54
CA SER A 49 0.93 8.13 7.80
C SER A 49 1.64 7.23 6.80
N PHE A 50 1.97 5.99 7.21
CA PHE A 50 2.57 5.02 6.30
C PHE A 50 1.60 4.63 5.20
N ALA A 51 0.36 4.32 5.56
CA ALA A 51 -0.66 3.91 4.58
C ALA A 51 -0.89 4.99 3.53
N ASP A 52 -0.96 6.26 3.93
CA ASP A 52 -1.11 7.38 3.01
C ASP A 52 0.11 7.51 2.10
N GLU A 53 1.30 7.52 2.68
CA GLU A 53 2.55 7.76 1.94
C GLU A 53 2.89 6.62 0.99
N CYS A 54 2.71 5.36 1.41
CA CYS A 54 3.08 4.20 0.62
C CYS A 54 1.98 3.76 -0.34
N ILE A 55 0.76 3.63 0.14
CA ILE A 55 -0.34 3.02 -0.63
C ILE A 55 -1.19 4.07 -1.32
N ALA A 56 -1.71 5.04 -0.56
CA ALA A 56 -2.65 6.01 -1.12
C ALA A 56 -2.00 6.93 -2.15
N LYS A 57 -0.73 7.26 -2.00
CA LYS A 57 0.01 8.06 -2.99
C LYS A 57 0.25 7.34 -4.32
N LEU A 58 0.01 6.03 -4.39
CA LEU A 58 -0.02 5.34 -5.69
C LEU A 58 -1.09 5.93 -6.60
N LEU A 59 -2.13 6.54 -6.04
CA LEU A 59 -3.18 7.21 -6.82
C LEU A 59 -2.68 8.46 -7.56
N LEU A 60 -1.48 8.96 -7.25
CA LEU A 60 -0.83 10.01 -8.04
C LEU A 60 -0.30 9.48 -9.37
N SER A 61 -0.08 8.17 -9.48
CA SER A 61 0.50 7.53 -10.65
C SER A 61 -0.50 6.69 -11.45
N MET A 62 -1.63 6.32 -10.85
CA MET A 62 -2.65 5.49 -11.50
C MET A 62 -4.01 5.73 -10.86
N SER A 63 -5.09 5.39 -11.59
CA SER A 63 -6.44 5.49 -11.05
C SER A 63 -6.68 4.43 -9.96
N LEU A 64 -7.71 4.66 -9.13
CA LEU A 64 -8.12 3.65 -8.15
C LEU A 64 -8.56 2.36 -8.83
N ALA A 65 -9.25 2.44 -9.97
CA ALA A 65 -9.66 1.27 -10.72
C ALA A 65 -8.44 0.46 -11.20
N ASP A 66 -7.40 1.12 -11.71
CA ASP A 66 -6.16 0.46 -12.11
C ASP A 66 -5.47 -0.19 -10.92
N LEU A 67 -5.38 0.52 -9.79
CA LEU A 67 -4.77 -0.04 -8.59
C LEU A 67 -5.50 -1.30 -8.13
N LYS A 68 -6.83 -1.26 -8.11
CA LYS A 68 -7.65 -2.43 -7.71
C LYS A 68 -7.49 -3.60 -8.66
N SER A 69 -7.34 -3.33 -9.97
CA SER A 69 -7.20 -4.40 -10.97
C SER A 69 -5.82 -5.05 -10.94
N ARG A 70 -4.80 -4.32 -10.48
CA ARG A 70 -3.40 -4.77 -10.49
C ARG A 70 -2.88 -5.28 -9.16
N THR A 71 -3.63 -5.09 -8.08
CA THR A 71 -3.16 -5.45 -6.74
C THR A 71 -4.24 -6.21 -5.98
N THR A 72 -3.77 -7.05 -5.06
CA THR A 72 -4.63 -7.66 -4.06
C THR A 72 -3.91 -7.62 -2.71
N PHE A 73 -4.66 -7.40 -1.64
CA PHE A 73 -4.09 -7.37 -0.28
C PHE A 73 -4.19 -8.74 0.37
N ARG A 74 -3.19 -9.10 1.17
CA ARG A 74 -3.18 -10.32 1.96
C ARG A 74 -2.53 -10.06 3.31
N GLY A 75 -3.07 -10.68 4.36
CA GLY A 75 -2.44 -10.67 5.68
C GLY A 75 -2.61 -9.40 6.48
N LEU A 76 -3.47 -8.47 6.05
CA LEU A 76 -3.77 -7.27 6.84
C LEU A 76 -4.62 -7.65 8.06
N ASN A 77 -4.17 -7.25 9.26
CA ASN A 77 -5.03 -7.34 10.42
C ASN A 77 -6.14 -6.26 10.34
N PRO A 78 -7.22 -6.35 11.16
CA PRO A 78 -8.36 -5.42 11.04
C PRO A 78 -7.97 -3.94 11.17
N ILE A 79 -7.07 -3.62 12.08
CA ILE A 79 -6.64 -2.22 12.31
C ILE A 79 -5.81 -1.71 11.12
N ALA A 80 -4.89 -2.52 10.62
CA ALA A 80 -4.08 -2.17 9.45
C ALA A 80 -4.96 -2.02 8.21
N SER A 81 -5.93 -2.90 8.02
CA SER A 81 -6.89 -2.82 6.92
C SER A 81 -7.66 -1.51 6.94
N GLU A 82 -8.11 -1.08 8.13
CA GLU A 82 -8.82 0.18 8.29
C GLU A 82 -7.94 1.38 7.93
N SER A 83 -6.68 1.37 8.35
CA SER A 83 -5.72 2.44 8.02
C SER A 83 -5.52 2.56 6.51
N VAL A 84 -5.37 1.44 5.81
CA VAL A 84 -5.18 1.43 4.36
C VAL A 84 -6.43 1.92 3.64
N LEU A 85 -7.60 1.42 4.02
CA LEU A 85 -8.87 1.83 3.41
C LEU A 85 -9.13 3.32 3.63
N THR A 86 -8.93 3.82 4.84
CA THR A 86 -9.12 5.23 5.16
C THR A 86 -8.20 6.11 4.33
N ALA A 87 -6.93 5.74 4.21
CA ALA A 87 -5.96 6.49 3.42
C ALA A 87 -6.35 6.55 1.93
N LEU A 88 -6.75 5.42 1.37
CA LEU A 88 -7.19 5.35 -0.03
C LEU A 88 -8.44 6.18 -0.27
N GLN A 89 -9.43 6.10 0.63
CA GLN A 89 -10.66 6.88 0.51
C GLN A 89 -10.40 8.37 0.57
N ARG A 90 -9.57 8.83 1.51
CA ARG A 90 -9.24 10.25 1.65
C ARG A 90 -8.56 10.79 0.40
N ARG A 91 -7.59 10.08 -0.14
CA ARG A 91 -6.89 10.49 -1.37
C ARG A 91 -7.82 10.50 -2.57
N HIS A 92 -8.61 9.46 -2.72
CA HIS A 92 -9.54 9.34 -3.84
C HIS A 92 -10.54 10.50 -3.85
N LEU A 93 -11.14 10.82 -2.70
CA LEU A 93 -12.09 11.93 -2.58
C LEU A 93 -11.44 13.28 -2.84
N THR A 94 -10.19 13.47 -2.42
CA THR A 94 -9.47 14.72 -2.61
C THR A 94 -9.10 14.95 -4.08
N MET A 95 -8.88 13.87 -4.84
CA MET A 95 -8.43 13.93 -6.23
C MET A 95 -9.55 13.95 -7.25
N VAL A 96 -10.77 13.77 -6.83
CA VAL A 96 -11.96 13.76 -7.71
C VAL A 96 -12.42 15.17 -8.07
#